data_a30924c03ab8ef703a673ca3e75fe8da
#
_entry.id   a30924c03ab8ef703a673ca3e75fe8da
#
_cell.length_a   1.000
_cell.length_b   1.000
_cell.length_c   1.000
_cell.angle_alpha   90.00
_cell.angle_beta   90.00
_cell.angle_gamma   90.00
#
_symmetry.space_group_name_H-M   'P 1'
#
loop_
_entity.id
_entity.type
_entity.pdbx_description
1 polymer ?
#
loop_
_entity_poly.entity_id
_entity_poly.type
_entity_poly.pdbx_seq_one_letter_code
_entity_poly.pdbx_strand_id
1 'polypeptide(L)'
;LSNVTDIPSSISWAIIPNANVTAVDEFDSSPTNLNQVLTNTTTTTQIVEYVISMDTNQGGCTSTQTIRYQVFPCPQITSPLNQVEICSSDNFNYTVISNMGDSVSYSWSRDAVVGIQNNASTGSTKYINEDLVNTTSSPLIVRYNLNVTSNVGTCITTQTLNVLVKPNPEVTSALRVNVCHGETLNYQITSGVPNTSF
;
A
#
# COMPACT_ATOMS: atom_id res chain seq x y z
N LEU A 1 -54.05 23.15 30.72
CA LEU A 1 -52.96 22.27 30.30
C LEU A 1 -51.97 23.11 29.50
N SER A 2 -50.93 23.66 30.16
CA SER A 2 -49.86 24.35 29.53
C SER A 2 -49.03 23.31 28.76
N ASN A 3 -48.85 23.51 27.47
CA ASN A 3 -47.90 22.77 26.64
C ASN A 3 -46.48 22.93 27.26
N VAL A 4 -45.98 21.88 27.90
CA VAL A 4 -44.59 21.81 28.30
C VAL A 4 -43.79 21.50 27.04
N THR A 5 -43.46 22.54 26.25
CA THR A 5 -42.81 22.38 24.95
C THR A 5 -41.31 22.64 24.98
N ASP A 6 -40.70 23.13 26.05
CA ASP A 6 -39.27 23.32 26.10
C ASP A 6 -38.78 23.13 27.56
N ILE A 7 -38.45 21.91 27.93
CA ILE A 7 -37.58 21.67 29.08
C ILE A 7 -36.15 22.00 28.61
N PRO A 8 -35.56 23.10 29.07
CA PRO A 8 -34.14 23.35 28.73
C PRO A 8 -33.30 22.18 29.21
N SER A 9 -32.67 21.48 28.31
CA SER A 9 -31.77 20.37 28.62
C SER A 9 -30.36 20.75 28.28
N SER A 10 -29.42 20.49 29.19
CA SER A 10 -28.01 20.54 28.88
C SER A 10 -27.54 19.18 28.37
N ILE A 11 -26.78 19.18 27.30
CA ILE A 11 -26.15 17.99 26.72
C ILE A 11 -24.63 18.13 26.88
N SER A 12 -24.00 17.07 27.33
CA SER A 12 -22.55 16.97 27.38
C SER A 12 -22.13 15.55 26.93
N TRP A 13 -20.90 15.42 26.51
CA TRP A 13 -20.33 14.12 26.19
C TRP A 13 -18.89 14.04 26.71
N ALA A 14 -18.44 12.81 26.94
CA ALA A 14 -17.07 12.52 27.31
C ALA A 14 -16.62 11.24 26.61
N ILE A 15 -15.39 11.24 26.12
CA ILE A 15 -14.74 10.04 25.57
C ILE A 15 -14.21 9.19 26.72
N ILE A 16 -14.40 7.88 26.65
CA ILE A 16 -13.69 6.93 27.49
C ILE A 16 -12.32 6.69 26.82
N PRO A 17 -11.21 7.07 27.47
CA PRO A 17 -9.89 6.98 26.86
C PRO A 17 -9.55 5.56 26.43
N ASN A 18 -9.05 5.41 25.19
CA ASN A 18 -8.45 4.19 24.68
C ASN A 18 -6.99 4.51 24.31
N ALA A 19 -6.02 3.85 24.94
CA ALA A 19 -4.59 4.10 24.73
C ALA A 19 -4.14 3.87 23.28
N ASN A 20 -4.92 3.12 22.50
CA ASN A 20 -4.63 2.75 21.12
C ASN A 20 -5.32 3.67 20.09
N VAL A 21 -6.09 4.64 20.54
CA VAL A 21 -6.78 5.61 19.68
C VAL A 21 -6.51 7.02 20.19
N THR A 22 -5.98 7.85 19.31
CA THR A 22 -5.90 9.29 19.58
C THR A 22 -7.15 9.96 19.04
N ALA A 23 -7.73 10.86 19.83
CA ALA A 23 -8.87 11.68 19.45
C ALA A 23 -8.44 13.14 19.45
N VAL A 24 -8.74 13.86 18.37
CA VAL A 24 -8.46 15.29 18.24
C VAL A 24 -9.75 16.00 17.91
N ASP A 25 -10.09 17.03 18.68
CA ASP A 25 -11.26 17.85 18.43
C ASP A 25 -11.10 18.65 17.14
N GLU A 26 -12.12 18.62 16.30
CA GLU A 26 -12.27 19.52 15.17
C GLU A 26 -12.92 20.85 15.62
N PHE A 27 -12.77 21.90 14.80
CA PHE A 27 -13.17 23.25 15.14
C PHE A 27 -14.66 23.43 15.52
N ASP A 28 -15.53 22.51 15.14
CA ASP A 28 -16.97 22.59 15.36
C ASP A 28 -17.50 21.67 16.45
N SER A 29 -16.65 21.08 17.28
CA SER A 29 -17.10 20.29 18.43
C SER A 29 -17.81 21.17 19.45
N SER A 30 -19.04 20.77 19.77
CA SER A 30 -19.90 21.45 20.74
C SER A 30 -20.59 20.39 21.62
N PRO A 31 -21.23 20.77 22.73
CA PRO A 31 -21.97 19.80 23.55
C PRO A 31 -23.03 19.00 22.78
N THR A 32 -23.57 19.57 21.71
CA THR A 32 -24.60 18.93 20.86
C THR A 32 -24.03 18.33 19.56
N ASN A 33 -22.76 18.54 19.28
CA ASN A 33 -22.09 18.06 18.07
C ASN A 33 -20.74 17.45 18.41
N LEU A 34 -20.63 16.13 18.23
CA LEU A 34 -19.39 15.39 18.43
C LEU A 34 -18.63 15.33 17.12
N ASN A 35 -17.59 16.15 16.98
CA ASN A 35 -16.75 16.24 15.79
C ASN A 35 -15.27 16.04 16.17
N GLN A 36 -14.78 14.81 16.07
CA GLN A 36 -13.42 14.44 16.41
C GLN A 36 -12.80 13.57 15.32
N VAL A 37 -11.52 13.78 15.05
CA VAL A 37 -10.70 12.85 14.25
C VAL A 37 -10.17 11.76 15.17
N LEU A 38 -10.58 10.51 14.88
CA LEU A 38 -10.11 9.33 15.59
C LEU A 38 -9.02 8.62 14.78
N THR A 39 -7.84 8.49 15.36
CA THR A 39 -6.71 7.79 14.74
C THR A 39 -6.38 6.52 15.53
N ASN A 40 -6.57 5.36 14.89
CA ASN A 40 -6.13 4.08 15.43
C ASN A 40 -4.63 3.90 15.19
N THR A 41 -3.85 3.78 16.26
CA THR A 41 -2.39 3.65 16.22
C THR A 41 -1.91 2.19 16.14
N THR A 42 -2.86 1.23 16.07
CA THR A 42 -2.56 -0.21 16.03
C THR A 42 -2.87 -0.82 14.67
N THR A 43 -2.64 -2.11 14.54
CA THR A 43 -2.96 -2.89 13.33
C THR A 43 -4.30 -3.64 13.43
N THR A 44 -5.03 -3.49 14.54
CA THR A 44 -6.32 -4.15 14.80
C THR A 44 -7.41 -3.13 15.04
N THR A 45 -8.66 -3.48 14.75
CA THR A 45 -9.81 -2.62 15.04
C THR A 45 -9.91 -2.32 16.53
N GLN A 46 -10.09 -1.05 16.86
CA GLN A 46 -10.27 -0.56 18.23
C GLN A 46 -11.71 -0.07 18.43
N ILE A 47 -12.16 -0.08 19.68
CA ILE A 47 -13.47 0.47 20.07
C ILE A 47 -13.23 1.71 20.91
N VAL A 48 -13.90 2.79 20.56
CA VAL A 48 -13.97 4.02 21.35
C VAL A 48 -15.40 4.21 21.81
N GLU A 49 -15.55 4.55 23.07
CA GLU A 49 -16.85 4.77 23.71
C GLU A 49 -17.01 6.25 24.08
N TYR A 50 -18.18 6.78 23.79
CA TYR A 50 -18.60 8.10 24.24
C TYR A 50 -19.79 7.98 25.15
N VAL A 51 -19.70 8.59 26.32
CA VAL A 51 -20.81 8.73 27.25
C VAL A 51 -21.46 10.09 27.00
N ILE A 52 -22.71 10.06 26.58
CA ILE A 52 -23.53 11.25 26.37
C ILE A 52 -24.40 11.40 27.63
N SER A 53 -24.36 12.56 28.23
CA SER A 53 -25.15 12.93 29.40
C SER A 53 -26.10 14.05 29.05
N MET A 54 -27.37 13.88 29.47
CA MET A 54 -28.41 14.90 29.31
C MET A 54 -29.00 15.20 30.67
N ASP A 55 -29.08 16.48 31.00
CA ASP A 55 -29.68 16.97 32.24
C ASP A 55 -30.88 17.86 31.95
N THR A 56 -31.95 17.69 32.71
CA THR A 56 -33.06 18.64 32.73
C THR A 56 -32.77 19.77 33.71
N ASN A 57 -32.79 21.03 33.25
CA ASN A 57 -32.51 22.19 34.10
C ASN A 57 -33.59 22.42 35.20
N GLN A 58 -34.67 21.67 35.17
CA GLN A 58 -35.75 21.72 36.16
C GLN A 58 -35.91 20.38 36.86
N GLY A 59 -35.14 20.16 37.94
CA GLY A 59 -35.38 19.02 38.82
C GLY A 59 -34.29 17.98 38.93
N GLY A 60 -33.14 18.18 38.26
CA GLY A 60 -31.93 17.36 38.48
C GLY A 60 -32.05 15.92 37.98
N CYS A 61 -32.92 15.64 37.01
CA CYS A 61 -32.95 14.33 36.37
C CYS A 61 -31.89 14.23 35.27
N THR A 62 -31.00 13.25 35.39
CA THR A 62 -29.94 12.95 34.42
C THR A 62 -30.26 11.66 33.68
N SER A 63 -29.89 11.63 32.41
CA SER A 63 -29.91 10.41 31.58
C SER A 63 -28.57 10.27 30.85
N THR A 64 -28.04 9.05 30.82
CA THR A 64 -26.78 8.77 30.12
C THR A 64 -26.96 7.69 29.07
N GLN A 65 -26.27 7.86 27.95
CA GLN A 65 -26.22 6.88 26.86
C GLN A 65 -24.78 6.69 26.42
N THR A 66 -24.37 5.44 26.23
CA THR A 66 -23.05 5.14 25.65
C THR A 66 -23.16 4.81 24.17
N ILE A 67 -22.36 5.49 23.36
CA ILE A 67 -22.18 5.21 21.92
C ILE A 67 -20.82 4.57 21.72
N ARG A 68 -20.78 3.54 20.86
CA ARG A 68 -19.56 2.81 20.54
C ARG A 68 -19.22 3.02 19.07
N TYR A 69 -17.97 3.41 18.81
CA TYR A 69 -17.40 3.53 17.47
C TYR A 69 -16.30 2.49 17.27
N GLN A 70 -16.35 1.81 16.11
CA GLN A 70 -15.23 0.98 15.68
C GLN A 70 -14.29 1.83 14.85
N VAL A 71 -13.02 1.91 15.25
CA VAL A 71 -11.97 2.64 14.58
C VAL A 71 -11.05 1.62 13.92
N PHE A 72 -11.17 1.49 12.62
CA PHE A 72 -10.37 0.56 11.83
C PHE A 72 -8.93 1.08 11.69
N PRO A 73 -7.93 0.19 11.63
CA PRO A 73 -6.55 0.59 11.33
C PRO A 73 -6.40 1.01 9.87
N CYS A 74 -5.33 1.75 9.56
CA CYS A 74 -4.90 1.87 8.18
C CYS A 74 -4.34 0.53 7.67
N PRO A 75 -4.58 0.16 6.41
CA PRO A 75 -4.00 -1.05 5.84
C PRO A 75 -2.48 -0.95 5.81
N GLN A 76 -1.80 -2.08 5.99
CA GLN A 76 -0.37 -2.20 5.83
C GLN A 76 -0.06 -3.28 4.80
N ILE A 77 0.92 -3.03 3.94
CA ILE A 77 1.44 -4.05 3.03
C ILE A 77 2.36 -4.96 3.83
N THR A 78 2.04 -6.25 3.87
CA THR A 78 2.79 -7.28 4.61
C THR A 78 3.57 -8.22 3.69
N SER A 79 3.32 -8.19 2.38
CA SER A 79 4.17 -8.89 1.41
C SER A 79 5.57 -8.29 1.39
N PRO A 80 6.64 -9.11 1.16
CA PRO A 80 8.02 -8.65 1.15
C PRO A 80 8.24 -7.55 0.10
N LEU A 81 8.81 -6.42 0.52
CA LEU A 81 9.15 -5.28 -0.36
C LEU A 81 10.65 -5.23 -0.69
N ASN A 82 11.39 -6.31 -0.40
CA ASN A 82 12.80 -6.42 -0.80
C ASN A 82 12.92 -6.36 -2.32
N GLN A 83 14.05 -5.85 -2.80
CA GLN A 83 14.33 -5.85 -4.22
C GLN A 83 14.25 -7.28 -4.78
N VAL A 84 13.44 -7.45 -5.82
CA VAL A 84 13.34 -8.69 -6.59
C VAL A 84 14.30 -8.62 -7.76
N GLU A 85 14.97 -9.72 -8.08
CA GLU A 85 15.87 -9.82 -9.24
C GLU A 85 15.30 -10.84 -10.23
N ILE A 86 15.23 -10.46 -11.49
CA ILE A 86 14.80 -11.31 -12.60
C ILE A 86 15.73 -11.15 -13.80
N CYS A 87 15.79 -12.14 -14.68
CA CYS A 87 16.40 -11.99 -15.99
C CYS A 87 15.41 -11.33 -16.97
N SER A 88 15.95 -10.71 -18.02
CA SER A 88 15.14 -10.16 -19.12
C SER A 88 14.22 -11.23 -19.71
N SER A 89 12.96 -10.90 -19.91
CA SER A 89 11.90 -11.80 -20.41
C SER A 89 11.45 -12.90 -19.43
N ASP A 90 12.00 -12.98 -18.23
CA ASP A 90 11.41 -13.83 -17.20
C ASP A 90 10.07 -13.26 -16.73
N ASN A 91 9.16 -14.16 -16.39
CA ASN A 91 7.86 -13.75 -15.85
C ASN A 91 7.98 -13.24 -14.42
N PHE A 92 7.73 -11.95 -14.22
CA PHE A 92 7.63 -11.34 -12.91
C PHE A 92 6.23 -11.52 -12.34
N ASN A 93 6.13 -12.36 -11.30
CA ASN A 93 4.90 -12.58 -10.55
C ASN A 93 5.05 -12.08 -9.12
N TYR A 94 4.16 -11.18 -8.72
CA TYR A 94 4.13 -10.66 -7.36
C TYR A 94 2.69 -10.52 -6.87
N THR A 95 2.46 -10.84 -5.60
CA THR A 95 1.17 -10.68 -4.95
C THR A 95 1.29 -9.70 -3.79
N VAL A 96 0.57 -8.59 -3.87
CA VAL A 96 0.46 -7.63 -2.77
C VAL A 96 -0.45 -8.23 -1.70
N ILE A 97 0.04 -8.29 -0.46
CA ILE A 97 -0.71 -8.79 0.70
C ILE A 97 -0.85 -7.68 1.72
N SER A 98 -2.05 -7.54 2.29
CA SER A 98 -2.34 -6.60 3.37
C SER A 98 -2.71 -7.33 4.66
N ASN A 99 -2.42 -6.69 5.81
CA ASN A 99 -2.86 -7.14 7.14
C ASN A 99 -4.39 -7.14 7.32
N MET A 100 -5.14 -6.47 6.43
CA MET A 100 -6.61 -6.38 6.48
C MET A 100 -7.35 -7.38 5.57
N GLY A 101 -6.62 -8.29 4.91
CA GLY A 101 -7.20 -9.34 4.05
C GLY A 101 -8.08 -8.77 2.93
N ASP A 102 -9.34 -9.22 2.85
CA ASP A 102 -10.29 -8.81 1.80
C ASP A 102 -11.01 -7.48 2.10
N SER A 103 -10.71 -6.83 3.23
CA SER A 103 -11.28 -5.52 3.60
C SER A 103 -10.58 -4.33 2.94
N VAL A 104 -9.80 -4.57 1.91
CA VAL A 104 -9.06 -3.56 1.14
C VAL A 104 -9.21 -3.76 -0.35
N SER A 105 -9.01 -2.68 -1.09
CA SER A 105 -8.80 -2.69 -2.54
C SER A 105 -7.34 -2.40 -2.86
N TYR A 106 -6.88 -2.97 -3.97
CA TYR A 106 -5.49 -2.88 -4.42
C TYR A 106 -5.43 -2.13 -5.74
N SER A 107 -4.40 -1.31 -5.90
CA SER A 107 -3.99 -0.79 -7.21
C SER A 107 -2.47 -0.65 -7.25
N TRP A 108 -1.93 -0.72 -8.45
CA TRP A 108 -0.52 -0.50 -8.68
C TRP A 108 -0.26 0.21 -9.99
N SER A 109 0.88 0.86 -10.08
CA SER A 109 1.36 1.50 -11.30
C SER A 109 2.86 1.29 -11.47
N ARG A 110 3.27 1.23 -12.71
CA ARG A 110 4.66 1.20 -13.15
C ARG A 110 4.86 2.18 -14.30
N ASP A 111 5.80 3.08 -14.15
CA ASP A 111 6.19 4.00 -15.22
C ASP A 111 7.03 3.26 -16.28
N ALA A 112 7.07 3.82 -17.48
CA ALA A 112 8.01 3.37 -18.52
C ALA A 112 9.44 3.70 -18.07
N VAL A 113 10.35 2.75 -18.28
CA VAL A 113 11.79 2.90 -17.98
C VAL A 113 12.57 2.84 -19.29
N VAL A 114 13.45 3.81 -19.52
CA VAL A 114 14.33 3.80 -20.71
C VAL A 114 15.21 2.55 -20.67
N GLY A 115 15.19 1.78 -21.76
CA GLY A 115 15.88 0.49 -21.88
C GLY A 115 15.03 -0.72 -21.47
N ILE A 116 13.87 -0.53 -20.88
CA ILE A 116 12.83 -1.55 -20.73
C ILE A 116 11.85 -1.37 -21.91
N GLN A 117 11.61 -2.45 -22.66
CA GLN A 117 10.75 -2.41 -23.85
C GLN A 117 9.27 -2.17 -23.50
N ASN A 118 8.86 -2.57 -22.32
CA ASN A 118 7.47 -2.47 -21.86
C ASN A 118 7.08 -1.01 -21.59
N ASN A 119 5.93 -0.59 -22.12
CA ASN A 119 5.33 0.70 -21.77
C ASN A 119 4.90 0.74 -20.29
N ALA A 120 4.55 1.94 -19.81
CA ALA A 120 3.92 2.09 -18.50
C ALA A 120 2.69 1.18 -18.36
N SER A 121 2.46 0.69 -17.15
CA SER A 121 1.38 -0.26 -16.87
C SER A 121 0.72 0.05 -15.53
N THR A 122 -0.55 -0.33 -15.40
CA THR A 122 -1.33 -0.17 -14.16
C THR A 122 -2.23 -1.38 -13.96
N GLY A 123 -2.59 -1.64 -12.70
CA GLY A 123 -3.55 -2.68 -12.37
C GLY A 123 -4.39 -2.31 -11.15
N SER A 124 -5.58 -2.93 -11.06
CA SER A 124 -6.54 -2.76 -9.96
C SER A 124 -6.73 -4.05 -9.15
N THR A 125 -5.78 -4.96 -9.21
CA THR A 125 -5.78 -6.23 -8.47
C THR A 125 -4.53 -6.34 -7.60
N LYS A 126 -4.55 -7.28 -6.65
CA LYS A 126 -3.37 -7.60 -5.84
C LYS A 126 -2.26 -8.32 -6.61
N TYR A 127 -2.52 -8.77 -7.82
CA TYR A 127 -1.58 -9.54 -8.63
C TYR A 127 -0.88 -8.65 -9.65
N ILE A 128 0.44 -8.74 -9.71
CA ILE A 128 1.28 -8.18 -10.75
C ILE A 128 1.87 -9.36 -11.52
N ASN A 129 1.66 -9.37 -12.83
CA ASN A 129 2.18 -10.40 -13.71
C ASN A 129 2.62 -9.73 -15.02
N GLU A 130 3.94 -9.60 -15.21
CA GLU A 130 4.53 -8.95 -16.38
C GLU A 130 5.83 -9.65 -16.81
N ASP A 131 6.07 -9.75 -18.11
CA ASP A 131 7.35 -10.17 -18.67
C ASP A 131 8.15 -8.92 -19.04
N LEU A 132 9.13 -8.55 -18.22
CA LEU A 132 9.92 -7.34 -18.43
C LEU A 132 11.12 -7.61 -19.33
N VAL A 133 11.25 -6.82 -20.41
CA VAL A 133 12.31 -6.98 -21.38
C VAL A 133 13.33 -5.84 -21.26
N ASN A 134 14.54 -6.15 -20.80
CA ASN A 134 15.68 -5.24 -20.77
C ASN A 134 16.44 -5.34 -22.10
N THR A 135 16.43 -4.25 -22.87
CA THR A 135 17.09 -4.16 -24.17
C THR A 135 18.51 -3.60 -24.11
N THR A 136 19.03 -3.38 -22.90
CA THR A 136 20.39 -2.86 -22.67
C THR A 136 21.34 -3.96 -22.24
N SER A 137 22.63 -3.64 -22.12
CA SER A 137 23.65 -4.54 -21.59
C SER A 137 23.88 -4.38 -20.07
N SER A 138 23.09 -3.56 -19.40
CA SER A 138 23.20 -3.27 -17.94
C SER A 138 21.91 -3.55 -17.20
N PRO A 139 21.96 -3.98 -15.92
CA PRO A 139 20.77 -4.16 -15.11
C PRO A 139 20.00 -2.83 -14.94
N LEU A 140 18.69 -2.88 -15.01
CA LEU A 140 17.80 -1.74 -14.86
C LEU A 140 16.81 -1.97 -13.70
N ILE A 141 16.52 -0.91 -12.93
CA ILE A 141 15.53 -0.95 -11.86
C ILE A 141 14.20 -0.46 -12.40
N VAL A 142 13.21 -1.33 -12.29
CA VAL A 142 11.79 -1.03 -12.53
C VAL A 142 11.10 -0.85 -11.18
N ARG A 143 10.29 0.20 -11.04
CA ARG A 143 9.58 0.53 -9.79
C ARG A 143 8.08 0.35 -9.96
N TYR A 144 7.48 -0.39 -9.03
CA TYR A 144 6.03 -0.51 -8.89
C TYR A 144 5.58 0.29 -7.68
N ASN A 145 4.68 1.24 -7.90
CA ASN A 145 3.99 1.95 -6.82
C ASN A 145 2.74 1.15 -6.45
N LEU A 146 2.72 0.62 -5.24
CA LEU A 146 1.66 -0.24 -4.71
C LEU A 146 0.76 0.58 -3.80
N ASN A 147 -0.54 0.57 -4.05
CA ASN A 147 -1.53 1.23 -3.22
C ASN A 147 -2.50 0.20 -2.64
N VAL A 148 -2.72 0.30 -1.34
CA VAL A 148 -3.74 -0.49 -0.63
C VAL A 148 -4.68 0.48 0.06
N THR A 149 -5.95 0.42 -0.30
CA THR A 149 -6.99 1.33 0.19
C THR A 149 -7.96 0.55 1.06
N SER A 150 -8.26 1.06 2.25
CA SER A 150 -9.29 0.48 3.11
C SER A 150 -10.67 0.60 2.46
N ASN A 151 -11.45 -0.47 2.48
CA ASN A 151 -12.85 -0.44 2.06
C ASN A 151 -13.77 0.17 3.13
N VAL A 152 -13.20 0.45 4.32
CA VAL A 152 -13.88 1.09 5.44
C VAL A 152 -13.12 2.38 5.78
N GLY A 153 -13.60 3.51 5.28
CA GLY A 153 -12.93 4.80 5.43
C GLY A 153 -12.05 5.18 4.24
N THR A 154 -11.19 6.17 4.42
CA THR A 154 -10.40 6.80 3.33
C THR A 154 -8.89 6.53 3.44
N CYS A 155 -8.48 5.60 4.30
CA CYS A 155 -7.05 5.36 4.54
C CYS A 155 -6.41 4.60 3.38
N ILE A 156 -5.30 5.14 2.86
CA ILE A 156 -4.52 4.56 1.78
C ILE A 156 -3.07 4.42 2.25
N THR A 157 -2.49 3.26 2.00
CA THR A 157 -1.06 3.02 2.18
C THR A 157 -0.40 2.82 0.83
N THR A 158 0.66 3.59 0.59
CA THR A 158 1.47 3.50 -0.64
C THR A 158 2.87 3.01 -0.29
N GLN A 159 3.37 2.03 -1.05
CA GLN A 159 4.73 1.51 -0.96
C GLN A 159 5.31 1.28 -2.35
N THR A 160 6.64 1.25 -2.44
CA THR A 160 7.34 0.99 -3.71
C THR A 160 8.05 -0.35 -3.66
N LEU A 161 7.83 -1.18 -4.67
CA LEU A 161 8.58 -2.41 -4.91
C LEU A 161 9.59 -2.17 -6.04
N ASN A 162 10.85 -2.51 -5.81
CA ASN A 162 11.91 -2.44 -6.82
C ASN A 162 12.15 -3.82 -7.45
N VAL A 163 12.21 -3.85 -8.78
CA VAL A 163 12.54 -5.05 -9.55
C VAL A 163 13.78 -4.76 -10.38
N LEU A 164 14.87 -5.47 -10.11
CA LEU A 164 16.10 -5.42 -10.89
C LEU A 164 15.99 -6.38 -12.06
N VAL A 165 15.90 -5.83 -13.27
CA VAL A 165 15.83 -6.60 -14.52
C VAL A 165 17.22 -6.71 -15.13
N LYS A 166 17.84 -7.89 -14.99
CA LYS A 166 19.17 -8.18 -15.55
C LYS A 166 19.06 -8.45 -17.06
N PRO A 167 20.01 -7.97 -17.88
CA PRO A 167 20.01 -8.29 -19.31
C PRO A 167 20.34 -9.77 -19.51
N ASN A 168 19.82 -10.34 -20.60
CA ASN A 168 20.25 -11.67 -21.03
C ASN A 168 21.62 -11.57 -21.71
N PRO A 169 22.57 -12.45 -21.38
CA PRO A 169 23.85 -12.50 -22.07
C PRO A 169 23.64 -12.90 -23.53
N GLU A 170 24.32 -12.20 -24.42
CA GLU A 170 24.35 -12.50 -25.86
C GLU A 170 25.79 -12.69 -26.31
N VAL A 171 26.04 -13.74 -27.07
CA VAL A 171 27.37 -14.01 -27.66
C VAL A 171 27.63 -13.00 -28.76
N THR A 172 28.67 -12.17 -28.58
CA THR A 172 29.08 -11.12 -29.56
C THR A 172 30.27 -11.52 -30.40
N SER A 173 30.96 -12.61 -30.07
CA SER A 173 32.04 -13.17 -30.87
C SER A 173 31.49 -13.80 -32.16
N ALA A 174 32.34 -13.89 -33.20
CA ALA A 174 31.95 -14.38 -34.49
C ALA A 174 31.36 -15.79 -34.44
N LEU A 175 30.16 -15.99 -35.01
CA LEU A 175 29.46 -17.29 -35.02
C LEU A 175 30.04 -18.29 -36.01
N ARG A 176 30.98 -17.85 -36.90
CA ARG A 176 31.67 -18.68 -37.87
C ARG A 176 33.13 -18.28 -37.90
N VAL A 177 34.00 -19.25 -37.80
CA VAL A 177 35.46 -19.10 -37.97
C VAL A 177 35.93 -20.17 -38.96
N ASN A 178 36.71 -19.76 -39.94
CA ASN A 178 37.31 -20.67 -40.91
C ASN A 178 38.76 -20.99 -40.47
N VAL A 179 39.13 -22.26 -40.48
CA VAL A 179 40.47 -22.72 -40.23
C VAL A 179 40.91 -23.65 -41.36
N CYS A 180 42.19 -23.62 -41.75
CA CYS A 180 42.72 -24.52 -42.72
C CYS A 180 43.12 -25.87 -42.09
N HIS A 181 43.31 -26.87 -42.95
CA HIS A 181 43.71 -28.18 -42.48
C HIS A 181 45.09 -28.10 -41.75
N GLY A 182 45.10 -28.61 -40.52
CA GLY A 182 46.30 -28.62 -39.65
C GLY A 182 46.54 -27.35 -38.87
N GLU A 183 45.72 -26.31 -38.99
CA GLU A 183 45.79 -25.10 -38.14
C GLU A 183 45.11 -25.29 -36.79
N THR A 184 45.61 -24.56 -35.78
CA THR A 184 45.01 -24.54 -34.46
C THR A 184 43.84 -23.56 -34.43
N LEU A 185 42.66 -24.01 -34.02
CA LEU A 185 41.59 -23.12 -33.70
C LEU A 185 41.90 -22.29 -32.45
N ASN A 186 42.03 -20.98 -32.64
CA ASN A 186 42.13 -20.03 -31.55
C ASN A 186 40.91 -19.11 -31.60
N TYR A 187 39.94 -19.35 -30.72
CA TYR A 187 38.66 -18.63 -30.70
C TYR A 187 38.32 -18.17 -29.28
N GLN A 188 38.10 -16.85 -29.13
CA GLN A 188 37.70 -16.23 -27.90
C GLN A 188 36.20 -15.96 -27.93
N ILE A 189 35.46 -16.50 -26.94
CA ILE A 189 34.05 -16.21 -26.75
C ILE A 189 33.92 -14.87 -26.03
N THR A 190 33.04 -13.99 -26.53
CA THR A 190 32.76 -12.69 -25.93
C THR A 190 31.25 -12.48 -25.78
N SER A 191 30.86 -11.72 -24.76
CA SER A 191 29.46 -11.32 -24.50
C SER A 191 29.33 -9.81 -24.50
N GLY A 192 28.18 -9.30 -24.94
CA GLY A 192 27.81 -7.89 -24.83
C GLY A 192 27.42 -7.45 -23.42
N VAL A 193 27.19 -8.42 -22.52
CA VAL A 193 26.85 -8.16 -21.10
C VAL A 193 28.11 -8.31 -20.24
N PRO A 194 28.51 -7.27 -19.46
CA PRO A 194 29.64 -7.35 -18.57
C PRO A 194 29.52 -8.47 -17.52
N ASN A 195 30.65 -9.03 -17.11
CA ASN A 195 30.72 -10.10 -16.09
C ASN A 195 29.96 -11.39 -16.43
N THR A 196 29.76 -11.66 -17.73
CA THR A 196 29.27 -12.97 -18.17
C THR A 196 30.35 -14.03 -17.92
N SER A 197 30.01 -15.13 -17.26
CA SER A 197 30.86 -16.32 -17.16
C SER A 197 30.58 -17.28 -18.30
N PHE A 198 31.66 -17.91 -18.81
CA PHE A 198 31.62 -18.89 -19.91
C PHE A 198 32.07 -20.25 -19.39
#